data_b5f96fc39cdaead43ab15dd6044dcd6a
#
_entry.id   b5f96fc39cdaead43ab15dd6044dcd6a
#
_cell.length_a   1.000
_cell.length_b   1.000
_cell.length_c   1.000
_cell.angle_alpha   90.00
_cell.angle_beta   90.00
_cell.angle_gamma   90.00
#
_symmetry.space_group_name_H-M   'P 1'
#
loop_
_entity.id
_entity.type
_entity.pdbx_description
1 polymer ?
#
loop_
_entity_poly.entity_id
_entity_poly.type
_entity_poly.pdbx_seq_one_letter_code
_entity_poly.pdbx_strand_id
1 'polypeptide(L)'
;MSQNKKMVEAITPINEDFTQWYTDICLKAELVDYSTVKGCVILRPYGYAIWENIMHLLDARFKATGHENVAMPLFIPESLLQKEKDHVEGFAPEVAWVTMGGSEPLEDRLCVRPTSETLFCDHFAHVLHSYRDLPMKY
;
A
#
# COMPACT_ATOMS: atom_id res chain seq x y z
N MET A 1 -36.68 31.92 12.30
CA MET A 1 -35.98 30.65 11.96
C MET A 1 -34.87 31.00 10.99
N SER A 2 -33.64 31.03 11.47
CA SER A 2 -32.45 31.32 10.64
C SER A 2 -32.23 30.13 9.70
N GLN A 3 -32.44 30.35 8.40
CA GLN A 3 -32.01 29.37 7.39
C GLN A 3 -30.49 29.26 7.48
N ASN A 4 -30.02 28.11 7.94
CA ASN A 4 -28.59 27.76 7.92
C ASN A 4 -28.18 27.68 6.44
N LYS A 5 -27.66 28.78 5.91
CA LYS A 5 -27.17 28.85 4.53
C LYS A 5 -26.00 27.88 4.44
N LYS A 6 -26.17 26.76 3.74
CA LYS A 6 -25.06 25.82 3.47
C LYS A 6 -23.93 26.61 2.84
N MET A 7 -22.79 26.72 3.56
CA MET A 7 -21.63 27.49 3.08
C MET A 7 -20.94 26.79 1.88
N VAL A 8 -21.18 25.50 1.71
CA VAL A 8 -20.61 24.69 0.62
C VAL A 8 -21.72 23.84 0.02
N GLU A 9 -21.89 23.94 -1.29
CA GLU A 9 -22.85 23.10 -2.05
C GLU A 9 -22.22 21.75 -2.42
N ALA A 10 -23.06 20.71 -2.51
CA ALA A 10 -22.70 19.35 -2.92
C ALA A 10 -21.65 18.64 -2.03
N ILE A 11 -21.64 18.96 -0.74
CA ILE A 11 -20.89 18.19 0.27
C ILE A 11 -21.89 17.77 1.36
N THR A 12 -21.89 16.50 1.70
CA THR A 12 -22.68 15.94 2.79
C THR A 12 -22.19 16.52 4.12
N PRO A 13 -23.07 16.95 5.04
CA PRO A 13 -22.64 17.42 6.35
C PRO A 13 -21.95 16.32 7.15
N ILE A 14 -20.84 16.66 7.82
CA ILE A 14 -20.01 15.71 8.58
C ILE A 14 -20.80 14.98 9.68
N ASN A 15 -21.79 15.64 10.26
CA ASN A 15 -22.63 15.08 11.33
C ASN A 15 -23.83 14.27 10.80
N GLU A 16 -24.09 14.26 9.50
CA GLU A 16 -25.09 13.41 8.87
C GLU A 16 -24.47 12.08 8.43
N ASP A 17 -23.35 12.14 7.70
CA ASP A 17 -22.61 10.96 7.24
C ASP A 17 -21.14 11.31 7.07
N PHE A 18 -20.31 10.85 8.01
CA PHE A 18 -18.87 11.10 8.01
C PHE A 18 -18.18 10.49 6.78
N THR A 19 -18.57 9.29 6.38
CA THR A 19 -17.95 8.57 5.27
C THR A 19 -18.23 9.27 3.95
N GLN A 20 -19.48 9.66 3.74
CA GLN A 20 -19.87 10.40 2.55
C GLN A 20 -19.25 11.80 2.53
N TRP A 21 -19.24 12.50 3.68
CA TRP A 21 -18.56 13.79 3.82
C TRP A 21 -17.08 13.71 3.42
N TYR A 22 -16.35 12.67 3.89
CA TYR A 22 -14.94 12.49 3.56
C TYR A 22 -14.74 12.26 2.06
N THR A 23 -15.58 11.41 1.46
CA THR A 23 -15.54 11.13 0.02
C THR A 23 -15.83 12.38 -0.80
N ASP A 24 -16.88 13.13 -0.44
CA ASP A 24 -17.28 14.36 -1.13
C ASP A 24 -16.15 15.41 -1.10
N ILE A 25 -15.48 15.56 0.04
CA ILE A 25 -14.32 16.48 0.17
C ILE A 25 -13.19 16.05 -0.74
N CYS A 26 -12.81 14.77 -0.73
CA CYS A 26 -11.70 14.27 -1.55
C CYS A 26 -11.94 14.49 -3.04
N LEU A 27 -13.17 14.24 -3.50
CA LEU A 27 -13.58 14.46 -4.90
C LEU A 27 -13.67 15.96 -5.23
N LYS A 28 -14.33 16.74 -4.37
CA LYS A 28 -14.59 18.17 -4.62
C LYS A 28 -13.32 19.02 -4.57
N ALA A 29 -12.38 18.65 -3.71
CA ALA A 29 -11.05 19.28 -3.63
C ALA A 29 -10.10 18.77 -4.71
N GLU A 30 -10.58 17.92 -5.62
CA GLU A 30 -9.78 17.37 -6.73
C GLU A 30 -8.54 16.59 -6.26
N LEU A 31 -8.61 15.95 -5.09
CA LEU A 31 -7.51 15.13 -4.56
C LEU A 31 -7.46 13.77 -5.22
N VAL A 32 -8.63 13.17 -5.46
CA VAL A 32 -8.79 11.85 -6.06
C VAL A 32 -9.89 11.83 -7.12
N ASP A 33 -9.88 10.80 -7.93
CA ASP A 33 -10.97 10.44 -8.83
C ASP A 33 -11.16 8.92 -8.84
N TYR A 34 -12.34 8.44 -9.23
CA TYR A 34 -12.59 7.01 -9.34
C TYR A 34 -11.93 6.45 -10.60
N SER A 35 -11.32 5.27 -10.46
CA SER A 35 -10.81 4.53 -11.61
C SER A 35 -11.84 3.54 -12.13
N THR A 36 -11.59 3.00 -13.33
CA THR A 36 -12.36 1.88 -13.88
C THR A 36 -12.13 0.56 -13.16
N VAL A 37 -11.04 0.47 -12.36
CA VAL A 37 -10.73 -0.68 -11.52
C VAL A 37 -11.45 -0.54 -10.19
N LYS A 38 -12.39 -1.46 -9.91
CA LYS A 38 -13.17 -1.44 -8.68
C LYS A 38 -12.27 -1.44 -7.44
N GLY A 39 -12.52 -0.53 -6.51
CA GLY A 39 -11.74 -0.38 -5.28
C GLY A 39 -10.45 0.42 -5.42
N CYS A 40 -10.13 0.90 -6.63
CA CYS A 40 -8.96 1.74 -6.88
C CYS A 40 -9.37 3.17 -7.19
N VAL A 41 -8.54 4.12 -6.76
CA VAL A 41 -8.69 5.55 -7.06
C VAL A 41 -7.49 6.07 -7.84
N ILE A 42 -7.70 7.15 -8.56
CA ILE A 42 -6.65 7.92 -9.21
C ILE A 42 -6.32 9.09 -8.28
N LEU A 43 -5.07 9.19 -7.82
CA LEU A 43 -4.59 10.38 -7.12
C LEU A 43 -4.37 11.48 -8.15
N ARG A 44 -5.10 12.59 -8.00
CA ARG A 44 -4.96 13.78 -8.86
C ARG A 44 -3.76 14.63 -8.38
N PRO A 45 -3.30 15.61 -9.16
CA PRO A 45 -2.09 16.36 -8.82
C PRO A 45 -2.05 16.94 -7.40
N TYR A 46 -3.15 17.49 -6.88
CA TYR A 46 -3.19 17.99 -5.50
C TYR A 46 -3.06 16.88 -4.46
N GLY A 47 -3.76 15.75 -4.66
CA GLY A 47 -3.65 14.59 -3.78
C GLY A 47 -2.24 13.98 -3.84
N TYR A 48 -1.67 13.90 -5.04
CA TYR A 48 -0.32 13.37 -5.22
C TYR A 48 0.75 14.27 -4.60
N ALA A 49 0.60 15.59 -4.68
CA ALA A 49 1.51 16.53 -4.02
C ALA A 49 1.53 16.38 -2.49
N ILE A 50 0.40 16.02 -1.86
CA ILE A 50 0.37 15.67 -0.43
C ILE A 50 1.20 14.41 -0.17
N TRP A 51 1.04 13.39 -1.00
CA TRP A 51 1.81 12.16 -0.93
C TRP A 51 3.33 12.41 -1.09
N GLU A 52 3.74 13.17 -2.09
CA GLU A 52 5.14 13.53 -2.31
C GLU A 52 5.76 14.25 -1.11
N ASN A 53 5.04 15.18 -0.49
CA ASN A 53 5.50 15.87 0.71
C ASN A 53 5.67 14.92 1.89
N ILE A 54 4.73 14.00 2.11
CA ILE A 54 4.82 12.97 3.16
C ILE A 54 6.05 12.09 2.91
N MET A 55 6.21 11.58 1.69
CA MET A 55 7.34 10.75 1.30
C MET A 55 8.67 11.48 1.51
N HIS A 56 8.78 12.70 1.05
CA HIS A 56 10.01 13.49 1.19
C HIS A 56 10.40 13.72 2.65
N LEU A 57 9.45 14.10 3.49
CA LEU A 57 9.70 14.38 4.90
C LEU A 57 10.06 13.12 5.70
N LEU A 58 9.40 11.98 5.41
CA LEU A 58 9.69 10.72 6.08
C LEU A 58 11.02 10.13 5.62
N ASP A 59 11.28 10.09 4.32
CA ASP A 59 12.51 9.58 3.73
C ASP A 59 13.74 10.30 4.31
N ALA A 60 13.69 11.62 4.41
CA ALA A 60 14.77 12.40 5.01
C ALA A 60 15.04 12.01 6.49
N ARG A 61 13.99 11.71 7.26
CA ARG A 61 14.10 11.27 8.65
C ARG A 61 14.67 9.87 8.77
N PHE A 62 14.25 8.93 7.92
CA PHE A 62 14.78 7.58 7.89
C PHE A 62 16.27 7.60 7.53
N LYS A 63 16.66 8.33 6.50
CA LYS A 63 18.06 8.49 6.09
C LYS A 63 18.94 9.12 7.17
N ALA A 64 18.41 10.09 7.91
CA ALA A 64 19.13 10.69 9.05
C ALA A 64 19.46 9.70 10.18
N THR A 65 18.75 8.57 10.25
CA THR A 65 19.01 7.48 11.21
C THR A 65 19.81 6.32 10.60
N GLY A 66 20.34 6.51 9.40
CA GLY A 66 21.19 5.53 8.70
C GLY A 66 20.41 4.41 8.00
N HIS A 67 19.14 4.64 7.66
CA HIS A 67 18.39 3.70 6.83
C HIS A 67 18.70 3.93 5.34
N GLU A 68 18.73 2.84 4.60
CA GLU A 68 18.90 2.83 3.14
C GLU A 68 17.62 2.36 2.46
N ASN A 69 17.27 2.98 1.34
CA ASN A 69 16.07 2.62 0.62
C ASN A 69 16.30 1.32 -0.15
N VAL A 70 15.34 0.42 -0.08
CA VAL A 70 15.31 -0.83 -0.83
C VAL A 70 13.96 -0.98 -1.53
N ALA A 71 13.96 -1.59 -2.70
CA ALA A 71 12.75 -1.91 -3.45
C ALA A 71 12.60 -3.43 -3.56
N MET A 72 11.55 -3.96 -2.94
CA MET A 72 11.19 -5.36 -3.04
C MET A 72 10.26 -5.60 -4.24
N PRO A 73 10.28 -6.82 -4.85
CA PRO A 73 9.36 -7.18 -5.92
C PRO A 73 7.89 -6.98 -5.54
N LEU A 74 7.04 -6.69 -6.52
CA LEU A 74 5.60 -6.58 -6.33
C LEU A 74 4.96 -7.93 -6.04
N PHE A 75 5.50 -9.00 -6.64
CA PHE A 75 4.92 -10.33 -6.60
C PHE A 75 5.66 -11.23 -5.62
N ILE A 76 4.90 -12.10 -4.96
CA ILE A 76 5.39 -13.18 -4.10
C ILE A 76 4.99 -14.52 -4.74
N PRO A 77 5.93 -15.46 -4.95
CA PRO A 77 5.59 -16.81 -5.36
C PRO A 77 4.73 -17.53 -4.30
N GLU A 78 3.75 -18.32 -4.75
CA GLU A 78 2.89 -19.08 -3.84
C GLU A 78 3.70 -20.01 -2.94
N SER A 79 4.72 -20.64 -3.49
CA SER A 79 5.65 -21.52 -2.75
C SER A 79 6.33 -20.81 -1.57
N LEU A 80 6.69 -19.52 -1.73
CA LEU A 80 7.27 -18.73 -0.64
C LEU A 80 6.22 -18.35 0.41
N LEU A 81 5.01 -17.99 -0.03
CA LEU A 81 3.91 -17.65 0.87
C LEU A 81 3.47 -18.85 1.72
N GLN A 82 3.52 -20.06 1.17
CA GLN A 82 3.18 -21.27 1.90
C GLN A 82 4.19 -21.64 2.99
N LYS A 83 5.47 -21.34 2.80
CA LYS A 83 6.48 -21.53 3.86
C LYS A 83 6.17 -20.70 5.11
N GLU A 84 5.59 -19.52 4.96
CA GLU A 84 5.19 -18.70 6.10
C GLU A 84 3.90 -19.16 6.76
N LYS A 85 2.96 -19.72 6.00
CA LYS A 85 1.73 -20.27 6.54
C LYS A 85 1.98 -21.34 7.61
N ASP A 86 3.07 -22.10 7.45
CA ASP A 86 3.48 -23.12 8.42
C ASP A 86 4.01 -22.50 9.73
N HIS A 87 4.34 -21.21 9.74
CA HIS A 87 4.86 -20.49 10.90
C HIS A 87 3.85 -19.57 11.57
N VAL A 88 2.75 -19.21 10.89
CA VAL A 88 1.72 -18.27 11.41
C VAL A 88 0.35 -18.92 11.32
N GLU A 89 -0.15 -19.43 12.46
CA GLU A 89 -1.51 -19.94 12.57
C GLU A 89 -2.54 -18.86 12.18
N GLY A 90 -3.41 -19.19 11.22
CA GLY A 90 -4.52 -18.32 10.82
C GLY A 90 -4.21 -17.34 9.69
N PHE A 91 -3.00 -17.34 9.12
CA PHE A 91 -2.68 -16.48 7.98
C PHE A 91 -3.18 -17.12 6.67
N ALA A 92 -4.35 -16.70 6.22
CA ALA A 92 -4.87 -17.00 4.88
C ALA A 92 -5.24 -15.66 4.21
N PRO A 93 -4.27 -14.91 3.67
CA PRO A 93 -4.56 -13.62 3.07
C PRO A 93 -5.40 -13.79 1.81
N GLU A 94 -6.47 -13.02 1.72
CA GLU A 94 -7.17 -12.81 0.46
C GLU A 94 -6.29 -11.92 -0.43
N VAL A 95 -5.71 -12.49 -1.47
CA VAL A 95 -4.77 -11.81 -2.37
C VAL A 95 -5.21 -11.91 -3.83
N ALA A 96 -4.77 -10.95 -4.63
CA ALA A 96 -4.90 -11.06 -6.08
C ALA A 96 -3.83 -12.01 -6.62
N TRP A 97 -4.26 -13.03 -7.37
CA TRP A 97 -3.39 -14.03 -7.97
C TRP A 97 -3.12 -13.76 -9.44
N VAL A 98 -1.87 -13.88 -9.84
CA VAL A 98 -1.44 -13.98 -11.24
C VAL A 98 -1.18 -15.46 -11.52
N THR A 99 -2.00 -16.03 -12.38
CA THR A 99 -2.01 -17.48 -12.66
C THR A 99 -1.49 -17.82 -14.05
N MET A 100 -1.33 -16.80 -14.92
CA MET A 100 -0.93 -17.00 -16.31
C MET A 100 0.15 -16.00 -16.71
N GLY A 101 1.09 -16.44 -17.55
CA GLY A 101 2.04 -15.61 -18.27
C GLY A 101 1.70 -15.64 -19.78
N GLY A 102 1.09 -14.58 -20.29
CA GLY A 102 0.51 -14.61 -21.63
C GLY A 102 -0.67 -15.60 -21.69
N SER A 103 -0.57 -16.65 -22.52
CA SER A 103 -1.58 -17.72 -22.66
C SER A 103 -1.25 -18.98 -21.86
N GLU A 104 -0.08 -19.05 -21.23
CA GLU A 104 0.38 -20.24 -20.52
C GLU A 104 0.18 -20.11 -19.01
N PRO A 105 -0.29 -21.17 -18.31
CA PRO A 105 -0.35 -21.21 -16.86
C PRO A 105 1.06 -21.10 -16.26
N LEU A 106 1.18 -20.37 -15.14
CA LEU A 106 2.42 -20.35 -14.36
C LEU A 106 2.56 -21.64 -13.56
N GLU A 107 3.76 -22.23 -13.52
CA GLU A 107 4.06 -23.39 -12.67
C GLU A 107 3.92 -23.05 -11.18
N ASP A 108 4.44 -21.88 -10.77
CA ASP A 108 4.26 -21.30 -9.45
C ASP A 108 3.45 -20.01 -9.58
N ARG A 109 2.27 -19.99 -9.01
CA ARG A 109 1.39 -18.82 -9.06
C ARG A 109 2.03 -17.68 -8.28
N LEU A 110 1.77 -16.45 -8.75
CA LEU A 110 2.27 -15.26 -8.08
C LEU A 110 1.10 -14.52 -7.43
N CYS A 111 1.29 -14.02 -6.23
CA CYS A 111 0.32 -13.08 -5.65
C CYS A 111 0.87 -11.66 -5.67
N VAL A 112 -0.04 -10.70 -5.81
CA VAL A 112 0.28 -9.31 -5.49
C VAL A 112 0.50 -9.24 -3.98
N ARG A 113 1.66 -8.76 -3.54
CA ARG A 113 2.04 -8.77 -2.13
C ARG A 113 1.02 -8.03 -1.25
N PRO A 114 0.41 -8.69 -0.25
CA PRO A 114 -0.40 -8.01 0.75
C PRO A 114 0.47 -7.26 1.75
N THR A 115 1.69 -7.74 1.95
CA THR A 115 2.72 -7.21 2.84
C THR A 115 4.10 -7.58 2.32
N SER A 116 5.17 -6.97 2.83
CA SER A 116 6.54 -7.17 2.32
C SER A 116 7.43 -8.01 3.23
N GLU A 117 6.99 -8.36 4.44
CA GLU A 117 7.81 -9.04 5.45
C GLU A 117 8.36 -10.36 4.93
N THR A 118 7.55 -11.15 4.23
CA THR A 118 7.98 -12.41 3.58
C THR A 118 9.19 -12.22 2.70
N LEU A 119 9.16 -11.17 1.86
CA LEU A 119 10.26 -10.86 0.93
C LEU A 119 11.51 -10.37 1.68
N PHE A 120 11.33 -9.57 2.74
CA PHE A 120 12.44 -9.14 3.59
C PHE A 120 13.08 -10.31 4.31
N CYS A 121 12.29 -11.20 4.91
CA CYS A 121 12.80 -12.39 5.61
C CYS A 121 13.57 -13.31 4.66
N ASP A 122 13.03 -13.57 3.48
CA ASP A 122 13.71 -14.38 2.46
C ASP A 122 15.02 -13.72 2.00
N HIS A 123 15.01 -12.41 1.75
CA HIS A 123 16.20 -11.64 1.40
C HIS A 123 17.27 -11.71 2.50
N PHE A 124 16.90 -11.44 3.75
CA PHE A 124 17.84 -11.48 4.87
C PHE A 124 18.40 -12.87 5.11
N ALA A 125 17.62 -13.94 4.92
CA ALA A 125 18.11 -15.31 5.00
C ALA A 125 19.25 -15.60 4.00
N HIS A 126 19.28 -14.89 2.88
CA HIS A 126 20.31 -15.05 1.85
C HIS A 126 21.54 -14.15 2.06
N VAL A 127 21.38 -12.96 2.64
CA VAL A 127 22.47 -11.97 2.73
C VAL A 127 23.14 -11.89 4.11
N LEU A 128 22.46 -12.36 5.17
CA LEU A 128 23.03 -12.40 6.51
C LEU A 128 23.88 -13.66 6.67
N HIS A 129 25.19 -13.49 6.73
CA HIS A 129 26.14 -14.60 6.93
C HIS A 129 26.75 -14.61 8.34
N SER A 130 26.75 -13.48 9.02
CA SER A 130 27.40 -13.30 10.31
C SER A 130 26.75 -12.18 11.12
N TYR A 131 26.91 -12.22 12.46
CA TYR A 131 26.51 -11.11 13.34
C TYR A 131 27.21 -9.79 13.01
N ARG A 132 28.31 -9.84 12.26
CA ARG A 132 29.06 -8.65 11.81
C ARG A 132 28.36 -7.89 10.70
N ASP A 133 27.38 -8.52 10.04
CA ASP A 133 26.56 -7.88 9.01
C ASP A 133 25.46 -6.99 9.61
N LEU A 134 25.31 -7.04 10.94
CA LEU A 134 24.33 -6.28 11.70
C LEU A 134 24.95 -5.02 12.37
N PRO A 135 24.19 -3.92 12.53
CA PRO A 135 22.79 -3.77 12.12
C PRO A 135 22.64 -3.43 10.64
N MET A 136 21.70 -4.07 9.95
CA MET A 136 21.21 -3.65 8.66
C MET A 136 19.93 -2.83 8.86
N LYS A 137 19.80 -1.70 8.15
CA LYS A 137 18.67 -0.78 8.27
C LYS A 137 18.15 -0.42 6.86
N TYR A 138 17.02 -1.00 6.52
CA TYR A 138 16.35 -0.76 5.25
C TYR A 138 14.99 -0.08 5.44
#